data_3a01a87358d8b8b69f98da74e07090a3
#
_entry.id   3a01a87358d8b8b69f98da74e07090a3
#
_cell.length_a   1.000
_cell.length_b   1.000
_cell.length_c   1.000
_cell.angle_alpha   90.00
_cell.angle_beta   90.00
_cell.angle_gamma   90.00
#
_symmetry.space_group_name_H-M   'P 1'
#
loop_
_entity.id
_entity.type
_entity.pdbx_description
1 polymer ?
#
loop_
_entity_poly.entity_id
_entity_poly.type
_entity_poly.pdbx_seq_one_letter_code
_entity_poly.pdbx_strand_id
1 'polypeptide(L)'
;MVSEQTFAIGIITGTITGALIGVVPALTVICVLVLFDLITGIWAAAKTKVKIESHKLRKTVFKLLSYLSITTLAGLIDGAITAEWRLSGFIGGFIAIVELMSIVENFGKITGNDLFDRMKDALGKKQEHHHH
;
A
#
# COMPACT_ATOMS: atom_id res chain seq x y z
N MET A 1 -13.76 -34.28 -28.32
CA MET A 1 -14.70 -33.46 -27.52
C MET A 1 -14.08 -33.21 -26.15
N VAL A 2 -13.93 -31.96 -25.77
CA VAL A 2 -13.44 -31.59 -24.43
C VAL A 2 -14.57 -31.90 -23.43
N SER A 3 -14.27 -32.61 -22.34
CA SER A 3 -15.28 -32.90 -21.32
C SER A 3 -15.74 -31.60 -20.65
N GLU A 4 -16.97 -31.54 -20.16
CA GLU A 4 -17.50 -30.36 -19.43
C GLU A 4 -16.60 -29.98 -18.24
N GLN A 5 -16.00 -30.97 -17.57
CA GLN A 5 -15.06 -30.77 -16.47
C GLN A 5 -13.77 -30.06 -16.94
N THR A 6 -13.21 -30.49 -18.07
CA THR A 6 -11.98 -29.85 -18.64
C THR A 6 -12.27 -28.42 -19.08
N PHE A 7 -13.45 -28.16 -19.64
CA PHE A 7 -13.87 -26.81 -20.02
C PHE A 7 -14.04 -25.91 -18.80
N ALA A 8 -14.73 -26.39 -17.75
CA ALA A 8 -14.92 -25.65 -16.51
C ALA A 8 -13.57 -25.32 -15.82
N ILE A 9 -12.66 -26.31 -15.74
CA ILE A 9 -11.33 -26.10 -15.19
C ILE A 9 -10.55 -25.04 -16.00
N GLY A 10 -10.65 -25.07 -17.32
CA GLY A 10 -9.99 -24.10 -18.21
C GLY A 10 -10.49 -22.67 -17.97
N ILE A 11 -11.81 -22.47 -17.81
CA ILE A 11 -12.40 -21.18 -17.51
C ILE A 11 -11.93 -20.69 -16.14
N ILE A 12 -12.03 -21.50 -15.11
CA ILE A 12 -11.62 -21.13 -13.75
C ILE A 12 -10.16 -20.75 -13.70
N THR A 13 -9.29 -21.58 -14.29
CA THR A 13 -7.84 -21.31 -14.33
C THR A 13 -7.52 -20.04 -15.10
N GLY A 14 -8.15 -19.82 -16.25
CA GLY A 14 -7.98 -18.63 -17.08
C GLY A 14 -8.40 -17.36 -16.34
N THR A 15 -9.54 -17.40 -15.65
CA THR A 15 -10.06 -16.26 -14.86
C THR A 15 -9.11 -15.93 -13.71
N ILE A 16 -8.67 -16.92 -12.94
CA ILE A 16 -7.75 -16.72 -11.82
C ILE A 16 -6.41 -16.17 -12.34
N THR A 17 -5.86 -16.75 -13.38
CA THR A 17 -4.59 -16.30 -13.97
C THR A 17 -4.68 -14.87 -14.48
N GLY A 18 -5.74 -14.54 -15.21
CA GLY A 18 -5.98 -13.18 -15.70
C GLY A 18 -6.13 -12.15 -14.56
N ALA A 19 -6.86 -12.51 -13.52
CA ALA A 19 -7.01 -11.67 -12.33
C ALA A 19 -5.67 -11.43 -11.62
N LEU A 20 -4.86 -12.48 -11.44
CA LEU A 20 -3.54 -12.38 -10.82
C LEU A 20 -2.58 -11.51 -11.64
N ILE A 21 -2.54 -11.69 -12.95
CA ILE A 21 -1.73 -10.83 -13.84
C ILE A 21 -2.17 -9.37 -13.74
N GLY A 22 -3.46 -9.13 -13.65
CA GLY A 22 -4.01 -7.77 -13.56
C GLY A 22 -3.63 -6.99 -12.29
N VAL A 23 -3.28 -7.68 -11.20
CA VAL A 23 -2.86 -7.02 -9.94
C VAL A 23 -1.36 -6.84 -9.80
N VAL A 24 -0.56 -7.47 -10.64
CA VAL A 24 0.92 -7.41 -10.57
C VAL A 24 1.45 -5.96 -10.50
N PRO A 25 0.98 -5.00 -11.32
CA PRO A 25 1.45 -3.63 -11.22
C PRO A 25 1.19 -3.00 -9.84
N ALA A 26 0.00 -3.19 -9.26
CA ALA A 26 -0.35 -2.68 -7.95
C ALA A 26 0.52 -3.33 -6.86
N LEU A 27 0.71 -4.65 -6.90
CA LEU A 27 1.57 -5.38 -5.95
C LEU A 27 3.03 -4.90 -6.03
N THR A 28 3.53 -4.64 -7.24
CA THR A 28 4.89 -4.13 -7.46
C THR A 28 5.06 -2.76 -6.81
N VAL A 29 4.13 -1.83 -7.03
CA VAL A 29 4.16 -0.50 -6.41
C VAL A 29 4.12 -0.60 -4.89
N ILE A 30 3.24 -1.44 -4.33
CA ILE A 30 3.13 -1.66 -2.89
C ILE A 30 4.46 -2.18 -2.31
N CYS A 31 5.07 -3.18 -2.94
CA CYS A 31 6.37 -3.72 -2.50
C CYS A 31 7.45 -2.65 -2.49
N VAL A 32 7.56 -1.85 -3.55
CA VAL A 32 8.54 -0.77 -3.66
C VAL A 32 8.31 0.27 -2.55
N LEU A 33 7.08 0.72 -2.33
CA LEU A 33 6.76 1.72 -1.32
C LEU A 33 7.05 1.22 0.10
N VAL A 34 6.67 -0.01 0.42
CA VAL A 34 6.95 -0.61 1.76
C VAL A 34 8.46 -0.76 1.98
N LEU A 35 9.24 -1.11 0.95
CA LEU A 35 10.69 -1.15 1.05
C LEU A 35 11.29 0.25 1.26
N PHE A 36 10.82 1.27 0.55
CA PHE A 36 11.22 2.65 0.76
C PHE A 36 10.88 3.16 2.16
N ASP A 37 9.65 2.87 2.66
CA ASP A 37 9.26 3.19 4.03
C ASP A 37 10.20 2.53 5.05
N LEU A 38 10.55 1.25 4.85
CA LEU A 38 11.48 0.55 5.72
C LEU A 38 12.88 1.19 5.71
N ILE A 39 13.43 1.49 4.52
CA ILE A 39 14.76 2.08 4.37
C ILE A 39 14.79 3.48 5.01
N THR A 40 13.81 4.32 4.71
CA THR A 40 13.72 5.68 5.28
C THR A 40 13.47 5.64 6.77
N GLY A 41 12.68 4.69 7.27
CA GLY A 41 12.44 4.48 8.69
C GLY A 41 13.69 4.04 9.45
N ILE A 42 14.50 3.17 8.88
CA ILE A 42 15.81 2.77 9.45
C ILE A 42 16.76 3.97 9.48
N TRP A 43 16.82 4.73 8.41
CA TRP A 43 17.66 5.93 8.33
C TRP A 43 17.23 6.99 9.35
N ALA A 44 15.93 7.26 9.46
CA ALA A 44 15.38 8.16 10.46
C ALA A 44 15.73 7.72 11.89
N ALA A 45 15.59 6.41 12.21
CA ALA A 45 15.96 5.87 13.51
C ALA A 45 17.46 6.02 13.82
N ALA A 46 18.32 5.77 12.84
CA ALA A 46 19.77 5.96 12.97
C ALA A 46 20.13 7.44 13.25
N LYS A 47 19.47 8.36 12.56
CA LYS A 47 19.70 9.80 12.71
C LYS A 47 19.23 10.34 14.07
N THR A 48 18.08 9.85 14.55
CA THR A 48 17.50 10.25 15.84
C THR A 48 18.06 9.44 17.03
N LYS A 49 19.03 8.55 16.80
CA LYS A 49 19.63 7.66 17.81
C LYS A 49 18.61 6.76 18.54
N VAL A 50 17.49 6.47 17.90
CA VAL A 50 16.48 5.53 18.40
C VAL A 50 16.95 4.12 18.08
N LYS A 51 16.92 3.24 19.08
CA LYS A 51 17.32 1.84 18.92
C LYS A 51 16.40 1.13 17.92
N ILE A 52 17.01 0.52 16.91
CA ILE A 52 16.27 -0.28 15.91
C ILE A 52 15.96 -1.62 16.56
N GLU A 53 14.68 -1.86 16.86
CA GLU A 53 14.23 -3.13 17.41
C GLU A 53 13.81 -4.09 16.28
N SER A 54 14.16 -5.37 16.44
CA SER A 54 13.72 -6.45 15.52
C SER A 54 12.20 -6.52 15.36
N HIS A 55 11.46 -6.00 16.34
CA HIS A 55 10.02 -5.86 16.31
C HIS A 55 9.52 -4.96 15.16
N LYS A 56 10.28 -3.93 14.74
CA LYS A 56 9.95 -3.08 13.58
C LYS A 56 9.99 -3.88 12.27
N LEU A 57 11.01 -4.71 12.10
CA LEU A 57 11.10 -5.58 10.91
C LEU A 57 9.93 -6.55 10.83
N ARG A 58 9.58 -7.18 11.96
CA ARG A 58 8.42 -8.08 12.01
C ARG A 58 7.12 -7.37 11.66
N LYS A 59 6.89 -6.14 12.16
CA LYS A 59 5.72 -5.33 11.79
C LYS A 59 5.67 -5.05 10.29
N THR A 60 6.81 -4.71 9.67
CA THR A 60 6.89 -4.46 8.23
C THR A 60 6.54 -5.69 7.41
N VAL A 61 7.02 -6.88 7.82
CA VAL A 61 6.67 -8.15 7.15
C VAL A 61 5.16 -8.43 7.24
N PHE A 62 4.56 -8.27 8.43
CA PHE A 62 3.12 -8.45 8.59
C PHE A 62 2.30 -7.43 7.78
N LYS A 63 2.74 -6.18 7.76
CA LYS A 63 2.14 -5.12 6.95
C LYS A 63 2.16 -5.49 5.47
N LEU A 64 3.32 -5.91 4.96
CA LEU A 64 3.48 -6.31 3.57
C LEU A 64 2.58 -7.51 3.23
N LEU A 65 2.59 -8.56 4.04
CA LEU A 65 1.74 -9.74 3.84
C LEU A 65 0.26 -9.37 3.81
N SER A 66 -0.20 -8.50 4.71
CA SER A 66 -1.58 -8.02 4.75
C SER A 66 -1.95 -7.25 3.48
N TYR A 67 -1.08 -6.33 3.03
CA TYR A 67 -1.31 -5.54 1.83
C TYR A 67 -1.37 -6.41 0.57
N LEU A 68 -0.42 -7.34 0.43
CA LEU A 68 -0.40 -8.27 -0.70
C LEU A 68 -1.66 -9.16 -0.70
N SER A 69 -2.08 -9.65 0.46
CA SER A 69 -3.28 -10.49 0.58
C SER A 69 -4.55 -9.73 0.19
N ILE A 70 -4.77 -8.53 0.75
CA ILE A 70 -5.97 -7.73 0.47
C ILE A 70 -6.01 -7.31 -1.00
N THR A 71 -4.88 -6.86 -1.56
CA THR A 71 -4.83 -6.44 -2.97
C THR A 71 -5.05 -7.61 -3.93
N THR A 72 -4.51 -8.79 -3.60
CA THR A 72 -4.74 -10.01 -4.40
C THR A 72 -6.19 -10.45 -4.35
N LEU A 73 -6.82 -10.46 -3.16
CA LEU A 73 -8.25 -10.77 -3.01
C LEU A 73 -9.12 -9.78 -3.79
N ALA A 74 -8.80 -8.48 -3.73
CA ALA A 74 -9.50 -7.47 -4.52
C ALA A 74 -9.35 -7.72 -6.03
N GLY A 75 -8.18 -8.14 -6.49
CA GLY A 75 -7.96 -8.51 -7.89
C GLY A 75 -8.73 -9.76 -8.33
N LEU A 76 -8.91 -10.74 -7.46
CA LEU A 76 -9.77 -11.88 -7.74
C LEU A 76 -11.24 -11.45 -7.87
N ILE A 77 -11.70 -10.53 -7.02
CA ILE A 77 -13.04 -9.93 -7.12
C ILE A 77 -13.18 -9.17 -8.43
N ASP A 78 -12.19 -8.35 -8.82
CA ASP A 78 -12.19 -7.64 -10.10
C ASP A 78 -12.27 -8.59 -11.31
N GLY A 79 -11.63 -9.75 -11.21
CA GLY A 79 -11.70 -10.78 -12.25
C GLY A 79 -13.06 -11.49 -12.35
N ALA A 80 -13.81 -11.52 -11.24
CA ALA A 80 -15.13 -12.14 -11.17
C ALA A 80 -16.28 -11.17 -11.53
N ILE A 81 -16.05 -9.85 -11.40
CA ILE A 81 -17.05 -8.81 -11.62
C ILE A 81 -16.60 -7.93 -12.78
N THR A 82 -17.45 -7.79 -13.79
CA THR A 82 -17.23 -6.88 -14.92
C THR A 82 -17.65 -5.45 -14.53
N ALA A 83 -16.87 -4.79 -13.67
CA ALA A 83 -17.09 -3.41 -13.30
C ALA A 83 -16.12 -2.49 -14.05
N GLU A 84 -16.56 -1.27 -14.37
CA GLU A 84 -15.72 -0.26 -15.01
C GLU A 84 -14.57 0.22 -14.12
N TRP A 85 -14.75 0.16 -12.79
CA TRP A 85 -13.75 0.51 -11.80
C TRP A 85 -13.17 -0.73 -11.11
N ARG A 86 -11.89 -0.69 -10.81
CA ARG A 86 -11.15 -1.82 -10.25
C ARG A 86 -10.92 -1.63 -8.76
N LEU A 87 -11.45 -2.55 -7.95
CA LEU A 87 -11.29 -2.56 -6.51
C LEU A 87 -9.82 -2.68 -6.08
N SER A 88 -9.04 -3.51 -6.79
CA SER A 88 -7.60 -3.66 -6.55
C SER A 88 -6.83 -2.36 -6.78
N GLY A 89 -7.21 -1.57 -7.78
CA GLY A 89 -6.63 -0.26 -8.03
C GLY A 89 -6.95 0.74 -6.92
N PHE A 90 -8.19 0.75 -6.44
CA PHE A 90 -8.62 1.62 -5.34
C PHE A 90 -7.86 1.27 -4.04
N ILE A 91 -7.82 -0.02 -3.67
CA ILE A 91 -7.10 -0.49 -2.48
C ILE A 91 -5.60 -0.22 -2.60
N GLY A 92 -4.99 -0.52 -3.75
CA GLY A 92 -3.59 -0.24 -4.01
C GLY A 92 -3.25 1.25 -3.92
N GLY A 93 -4.11 2.12 -4.45
CA GLY A 93 -3.97 3.58 -4.34
C GLY A 93 -4.06 4.07 -2.90
N PHE A 94 -4.99 3.54 -2.11
CA PHE A 94 -5.11 3.87 -0.68
C PHE A 94 -3.86 3.46 0.10
N ILE A 95 -3.38 2.23 -0.11
CA ILE A 95 -2.14 1.74 0.50
C ILE A 95 -0.95 2.63 0.11
N ALA A 96 -0.85 3.00 -1.18
CA ALA A 96 0.22 3.86 -1.66
C ALA A 96 0.24 5.22 -0.96
N ILE A 97 -0.93 5.82 -0.71
CA ILE A 97 -1.04 7.09 0.03
C ILE A 97 -0.53 6.90 1.46
N VAL A 98 -0.92 5.84 2.15
CA VAL A 98 -0.48 5.55 3.53
C VAL A 98 1.04 5.39 3.60
N GLU A 99 1.63 4.64 2.66
CA GLU A 99 3.09 4.43 2.62
C GLU A 99 3.84 5.72 2.28
N LEU A 100 3.34 6.53 1.34
CA LEU A 100 3.91 7.83 1.01
C LEU A 100 3.90 8.78 2.21
N MET A 101 2.82 8.81 2.98
CA MET A 101 2.75 9.62 4.22
C MET A 101 3.80 9.16 5.24
N SER A 102 3.99 7.86 5.42
CA SER A 102 5.02 7.30 6.32
C SER A 102 6.44 7.68 5.86
N ILE A 103 6.71 7.59 4.55
CA ILE A 103 7.98 8.00 3.95
C ILE A 103 8.24 9.50 4.18
N VAL A 104 7.25 10.36 3.96
CA VAL A 104 7.36 11.81 4.19
C VAL A 104 7.64 12.11 5.66
N GLU A 105 6.98 11.42 6.59
CA GLU A 105 7.25 11.54 8.03
C GLU A 105 8.70 11.14 8.37
N ASN A 106 9.19 10.03 7.80
CA ASN A 106 10.56 9.59 7.97
C ASN A 106 11.57 10.64 7.44
N PHE A 107 11.31 11.23 6.27
CA PHE A 107 12.14 12.33 5.75
C PHE A 107 12.11 13.57 6.65
N GLY A 108 10.96 13.93 7.23
CA GLY A 108 10.86 15.00 8.23
C GLY A 108 11.81 14.77 9.40
N LYS A 109 11.85 13.54 9.94
CA LYS A 109 12.77 13.15 11.02
C LYS A 109 14.25 13.20 10.59
N ILE A 110 14.54 12.81 9.34
CA ILE A 110 15.90 12.83 8.80
C ILE A 110 16.41 14.26 8.61
N THR A 111 15.58 15.16 8.12
CA THR A 111 15.96 16.56 7.81
C THR A 111 15.90 17.48 9.03
N GLY A 112 15.31 17.02 10.14
CA GLY A 112 15.09 17.86 11.32
C GLY A 112 14.08 18.99 11.10
N ASN A 113 13.39 18.97 9.96
CA ASN A 113 12.26 19.85 9.66
C ASN A 113 10.99 19.12 9.95
N ASP A 114 10.22 19.60 10.92
CA ASP A 114 8.86 19.13 11.19
C ASP A 114 7.90 19.57 10.07
N LEU A 115 8.13 19.01 8.86
CA LEU A 115 7.23 19.22 7.72
C LEU A 115 5.81 18.80 8.07
N PHE A 116 5.68 17.75 8.90
CA PHE A 116 4.39 17.24 9.33
C PHE A 116 3.70 18.18 10.30
N ASP A 117 4.42 18.79 11.24
CA ASP A 117 3.87 19.79 12.16
C ASP A 117 3.52 21.08 11.41
N ARG A 118 4.33 21.51 10.47
CA ARG A 118 4.01 22.64 9.57
C ARG A 118 2.77 22.38 8.72
N MET A 119 2.59 21.15 8.23
CA MET A 119 1.37 20.78 7.48
C MET A 119 0.15 20.73 8.38
N LYS A 120 0.27 20.21 9.61
CA LYS A 120 -0.80 20.25 10.62
C LYS A 120 -1.20 21.67 10.98
N ASP A 121 -0.21 22.54 11.22
CA ASP A 121 -0.45 23.95 11.54
C ASP A 121 -1.10 24.70 10.37
N ALA A 122 -0.69 24.42 9.14
CA ALA A 122 -1.29 25.01 7.95
C ALA A 122 -2.73 24.57 7.72
N LEU A 123 -3.06 23.30 8.02
CA LEU A 123 -4.42 22.77 7.94
C LEU A 123 -5.28 23.23 9.12
N GLY A 124 -4.71 23.33 10.34
CA GLY A 124 -5.41 23.82 11.53
C GLY A 124 -5.81 25.29 11.45
N LYS A 125 -4.93 26.15 10.93
CA LYS A 125 -5.22 27.59 10.71
C LYS A 125 -6.32 27.85 9.70
N LYS A 126 -6.60 26.92 8.78
CA LYS A 126 -7.70 27.04 7.82
C LYS A 126 -9.10 26.83 8.46
N GLN A 127 -9.18 26.16 9.60
CA GLN A 127 -10.47 25.94 10.28
C GLN A 127 -10.89 27.12 11.18
N GLU A 128 -9.96 27.93 11.68
CA GLU A 128 -10.30 29.07 12.54
C GLU A 128 -10.84 30.30 11.77
N HIS A 129 -10.61 30.39 10.46
CA HIS A 129 -11.07 31.52 9.64
C HIS A 129 -12.50 31.39 9.10
N HIS A 130 -13.23 30.31 9.42
CA HIS A 130 -14.62 30.12 8.97
C HIS A 130 -15.69 30.35 10.05
N HIS A 131 -15.34 30.91 11.22
CA HIS A 131 -16.25 31.19 12.30
C HIS A 131 -16.29 32.70 12.66
N HIS A 132 -16.44 33.57 11.64
CA HIS A 132 -16.87 34.96 11.84
C HIS A 132 -17.88 35.36 10.76
#